data_3575caadcd786b4c186236b8b1022140
#
_entry.id   3575caadcd786b4c186236b8b1022140
#
_cell.length_a   1.000
_cell.length_b   1.000
_cell.length_c   1.000
_cell.angle_alpha   90.00
_cell.angle_beta   90.00
_cell.angle_gamma   90.00
#
_symmetry.space_group_name_H-M   'P 1'
#
loop_
_entity.id
_entity.type
_entity.pdbx_description
1 polymer ?
#
loop_
_entity_poly.entity_id
_entity_poly.type
_entity_poly.pdbx_seq_one_letter_code
_entity_poly.pdbx_strand_id
1 'polypeptide(L)'
;RSIGVQPDIIICRSERPIPLEHRKKISLFCNVDIKNVIETVDVKTIYEAPISFAREKLDVQVLNYFRLKSKKSNNLTPWKKITKIVLDTKKQVNIAIIGKYVELKDAYKSLDEALTHGGIDNNLKVNLVRIDSEKLKVSEIKSKLQDVSGILIPGGFGKRGTSGKIEAIKYARVNKIPFLGICYGMQMAIIEFAKNKLKIKNATSSEFDKTGIHIIGLMHEWEKSGRKVKGTDKDLGGTMRLGSYDAILKENTKIKSIYKSRLIKERHRHRYEVDISFKEKFENKGLIFSGL
;
A
#
# COMPACT_ATOMS: atom_id res chain seq x y z
N ARG A 1 -31.32 10.96 -14.19
CA ARG A 1 -32.69 11.50 -14.21
C ARG A 1 -33.73 10.40 -14.13
N SER A 2 -33.56 9.29 -14.83
CA SER A 2 -34.50 8.15 -14.77
C SER A 2 -34.74 7.61 -13.37
N ILE A 3 -33.81 7.81 -12.45
CA ILE A 3 -33.91 7.41 -11.04
C ILE A 3 -34.34 8.55 -10.12
N GLY A 4 -34.84 9.68 -10.69
CA GLY A 4 -35.30 10.84 -9.90
C GLY A 4 -34.20 11.78 -9.41
N VAL A 5 -32.94 11.65 -9.89
CA VAL A 5 -31.81 12.54 -9.52
C VAL A 5 -31.57 13.56 -10.63
N GLN A 6 -31.62 14.84 -10.29
CA GLN A 6 -31.24 15.94 -11.18
C GLN A 6 -29.78 16.33 -10.87
N PRO A 7 -28.84 16.20 -11.82
CA PRO A 7 -27.48 16.66 -11.62
C PRO A 7 -27.37 18.18 -11.65
N ASP A 8 -26.48 18.75 -10.85
CA ASP A 8 -26.16 20.18 -10.86
C ASP A 8 -24.90 20.47 -11.67
N ILE A 9 -23.96 19.50 -11.67
CA ILE A 9 -22.73 19.55 -12.45
C ILE A 9 -22.54 18.19 -13.11
N ILE A 10 -22.16 18.19 -14.38
CA ILE A 10 -21.85 16.97 -15.15
C ILE A 10 -20.39 16.98 -15.55
N ILE A 11 -19.67 15.92 -15.22
CA ILE A 11 -18.28 15.71 -15.66
C ILE A 11 -18.30 14.71 -16.81
N CYS A 12 -17.91 15.16 -17.98
CA CYS A 12 -17.88 14.36 -19.21
C CYS A 12 -16.44 13.88 -19.48
N ARG A 13 -16.18 12.62 -19.23
CA ARG A 13 -14.88 11.99 -19.58
C ARG A 13 -14.89 11.57 -21.05
N SER A 14 -13.83 11.93 -21.79
CA SER A 14 -13.67 11.63 -23.20
C SER A 14 -12.20 11.46 -23.58
N GLU A 15 -11.92 10.71 -24.64
CA GLU A 15 -10.58 10.57 -25.20
C GLU A 15 -10.12 11.83 -25.94
N ARG A 16 -11.07 12.62 -26.44
CA ARG A 16 -10.83 13.82 -27.25
C ARG A 16 -11.67 14.98 -26.72
N PRO A 17 -11.27 16.25 -26.99
CA PRO A 17 -12.07 17.41 -26.64
C PRO A 17 -13.50 17.30 -27.16
N ILE A 18 -14.46 17.68 -26.34
CA ILE A 18 -15.87 17.64 -26.65
C ILE A 18 -16.25 18.96 -27.34
N PRO A 19 -16.72 18.93 -28.62
CA PRO A 19 -17.16 20.15 -29.32
C PRO A 19 -18.19 20.91 -28.51
N LEU A 20 -18.14 22.26 -28.59
CA LEU A 20 -19.05 23.12 -27.85
C LEU A 20 -20.52 22.80 -28.12
N GLU A 21 -20.85 22.43 -29.37
CA GLU A 21 -22.22 22.04 -29.75
C GLU A 21 -22.70 20.79 -29.01
N HIS A 22 -21.82 19.82 -28.78
CA HIS A 22 -22.16 18.63 -28.00
C HIS A 22 -22.31 18.98 -26.51
N ARG A 23 -21.48 19.85 -25.97
CA ARG A 23 -21.65 20.36 -24.60
C ARG A 23 -22.98 21.12 -24.43
N LYS A 24 -23.38 21.92 -25.42
CA LYS A 24 -24.72 22.60 -25.47
C LYS A 24 -25.87 21.59 -25.48
N LYS A 25 -25.75 20.49 -26.27
CA LYS A 25 -26.76 19.43 -26.28
C LYS A 25 -26.87 18.74 -24.92
N ILE A 26 -25.74 18.37 -24.31
CA ILE A 26 -25.72 17.78 -22.95
C ILE A 26 -26.39 18.73 -21.95
N SER A 27 -26.03 20.01 -21.98
CA SER A 27 -26.58 21.04 -21.13
C SER A 27 -28.13 21.08 -21.26
N LEU A 28 -28.63 21.14 -22.48
CA LEU A 28 -30.06 21.20 -22.78
C LEU A 28 -30.81 19.94 -22.33
N PHE A 29 -30.34 18.75 -22.74
CA PHE A 29 -31.01 17.49 -22.42
C PHE A 29 -30.93 17.11 -20.92
N CYS A 30 -29.87 17.51 -20.24
CA CYS A 30 -29.71 17.25 -18.82
C CYS A 30 -30.26 18.37 -17.92
N ASN A 31 -30.74 19.47 -18.50
CA ASN A 31 -31.22 20.67 -17.78
C ASN A 31 -30.16 21.17 -16.78
N VAL A 32 -28.92 21.32 -17.24
CA VAL A 32 -27.76 21.81 -16.49
C VAL A 32 -27.16 22.99 -17.22
N ASP A 33 -26.78 24.04 -16.51
CA ASP A 33 -26.14 25.21 -17.12
C ASP A 33 -24.85 24.76 -17.87
N ILE A 34 -24.60 25.32 -19.05
CA ILE A 34 -23.49 24.93 -19.91
C ILE A 34 -22.12 25.07 -19.20
N LYS A 35 -21.98 26.06 -18.32
CA LYS A 35 -20.75 26.23 -17.49
C LYS A 35 -20.52 25.10 -16.49
N ASN A 36 -21.56 24.31 -16.20
CA ASN A 36 -21.53 23.17 -15.31
C ASN A 36 -21.39 21.85 -16.07
N VAL A 37 -21.25 21.86 -17.38
CA VAL A 37 -20.85 20.70 -18.20
C VAL A 37 -19.35 20.75 -18.37
N ILE A 38 -18.66 20.06 -17.47
CA ILE A 38 -17.20 20.05 -17.34
C ILE A 38 -16.63 18.98 -18.26
N GLU A 39 -15.72 19.37 -19.13
CA GLU A 39 -14.98 18.43 -19.97
C GLU A 39 -13.78 17.84 -19.19
N THR A 40 -13.55 16.56 -19.36
CA THR A 40 -12.37 15.87 -18.82
C THR A 40 -11.80 14.96 -19.89
N VAL A 41 -10.81 15.46 -20.61
CA VAL A 41 -10.06 14.66 -21.58
C VAL A 41 -9.11 13.74 -20.86
N ASP A 42 -8.96 12.51 -21.35
CA ASP A 42 -8.02 11.55 -20.80
C ASP A 42 -6.60 12.11 -20.73
N VAL A 43 -5.98 11.97 -19.59
CA VAL A 43 -4.67 12.52 -19.27
C VAL A 43 -3.60 11.41 -19.25
N LYS A 44 -2.34 11.76 -19.41
CA LYS A 44 -1.23 10.80 -19.39
C LYS A 44 -1.02 10.15 -18.02
N THR A 45 -1.34 10.88 -16.97
CA THR A 45 -1.29 10.39 -15.59
C THR A 45 -2.43 10.98 -14.78
N ILE A 46 -2.95 10.22 -13.82
CA ILE A 46 -4.03 10.67 -12.92
C ILE A 46 -3.66 11.96 -12.16
N TYR A 47 -2.36 12.22 -11.97
CA TYR A 47 -1.88 13.43 -11.29
C TYR A 47 -2.09 14.72 -12.11
N GLU A 48 -2.42 14.63 -13.40
CA GLU A 48 -2.83 15.77 -14.22
C GLU A 48 -4.32 16.13 -14.04
N ALA A 49 -5.13 15.21 -13.53
CA ALA A 49 -6.59 15.42 -13.41
C ALA A 49 -6.96 16.69 -12.61
N PRO A 50 -6.34 17.01 -11.45
CA PRO A 50 -6.62 18.26 -10.72
C PRO A 50 -6.32 19.51 -11.54
N ILE A 51 -5.30 19.47 -12.40
CA ILE A 51 -4.92 20.59 -13.28
C ILE A 51 -5.98 20.75 -14.40
N SER A 52 -6.44 19.63 -14.96
CA SER A 52 -7.51 19.62 -15.97
C SER A 52 -8.83 20.16 -15.40
N PHE A 53 -9.23 19.70 -14.22
CA PHE A 53 -10.44 20.19 -13.55
C PHE A 53 -10.39 21.68 -13.23
N ALA A 54 -9.24 22.19 -12.79
CA ALA A 54 -9.08 23.61 -12.52
C ALA A 54 -9.12 24.46 -13.81
N ARG A 55 -8.60 23.93 -14.94
CA ARG A 55 -8.71 24.59 -16.25
C ARG A 55 -10.18 24.77 -16.66
N GLU A 56 -11.00 23.75 -16.43
CA GLU A 56 -12.44 23.77 -16.68
C GLU A 56 -13.24 24.47 -15.56
N LYS A 57 -12.57 25.04 -14.56
CA LYS A 57 -13.19 25.77 -13.45
C LYS A 57 -14.19 24.94 -12.64
N LEU A 58 -14.00 23.63 -12.54
CA LEU A 58 -14.87 22.74 -11.75
C LEU A 58 -14.99 23.20 -10.30
N ASP A 59 -13.88 23.55 -9.67
CA ASP A 59 -13.81 24.06 -8.30
C ASP A 59 -14.65 25.34 -8.12
N VAL A 60 -14.60 26.25 -9.10
CA VAL A 60 -15.40 27.49 -9.09
C VAL A 60 -16.90 27.16 -9.17
N GLN A 61 -17.30 26.22 -10.03
CA GLN A 61 -18.72 25.83 -10.15
C GLN A 61 -19.23 25.15 -8.87
N VAL A 62 -18.40 24.29 -8.24
CA VAL A 62 -18.74 23.67 -6.95
C VAL A 62 -18.92 24.73 -5.85
N LEU A 63 -18.00 25.69 -5.75
CA LEU A 63 -18.12 26.78 -4.78
C LEU A 63 -19.36 27.64 -5.02
N ASN A 64 -19.65 27.96 -6.29
CA ASN A 64 -20.84 28.71 -6.66
C ASN A 64 -22.14 27.97 -6.26
N TYR A 65 -22.18 26.66 -6.48
CA TYR A 65 -23.34 25.84 -6.11
C TYR A 65 -23.59 25.90 -4.60
N PHE A 66 -22.55 25.77 -3.79
CA PHE A 66 -22.67 25.87 -2.33
C PHE A 66 -22.70 27.32 -1.80
N ARG A 67 -22.69 28.33 -2.67
CA ARG A 67 -22.61 29.76 -2.29
C ARG A 67 -21.45 30.09 -1.37
N LEU A 68 -20.34 29.37 -1.55
CA LEU A 68 -19.10 29.57 -0.79
C LEU A 68 -18.17 30.54 -1.53
N LYS A 69 -17.50 31.39 -0.77
CA LYS A 69 -16.44 32.28 -1.30
C LYS A 69 -15.08 31.72 -0.94
N SER A 70 -14.24 31.45 -1.92
CA SER A 70 -12.83 31.13 -1.65
C SER A 70 -12.09 32.42 -1.33
N LYS A 71 -11.32 32.42 -0.22
CA LYS A 71 -10.42 33.52 0.15
C LYS A 71 -9.06 33.45 -0.54
N LYS A 72 -8.75 32.35 -1.21
CA LYS A 72 -7.46 32.09 -1.85
C LYS A 72 -7.66 31.52 -3.25
N SER A 73 -6.78 31.90 -4.17
CA SER A 73 -6.68 31.23 -5.47
C SER A 73 -6.13 29.82 -5.33
N ASN A 74 -6.53 28.91 -6.21
CA ASN A 74 -6.00 27.54 -6.23
C ASN A 74 -4.50 27.54 -6.50
N ASN A 75 -3.73 27.04 -5.54
CA ASN A 75 -2.32 26.81 -5.75
C ASN A 75 -2.06 25.39 -6.26
N LEU A 76 -1.96 25.22 -7.56
CA LEU A 76 -1.67 23.95 -8.22
C LEU A 76 -0.17 23.68 -8.42
N THR A 77 0.71 24.53 -7.88
CA THR A 77 2.16 24.36 -7.99
C THR A 77 2.65 22.99 -7.49
N PRO A 78 2.17 22.46 -6.35
CA PRO A 78 2.53 21.10 -5.92
C PRO A 78 2.13 20.02 -6.92
N TRP A 79 0.91 20.09 -7.47
CA TRP A 79 0.42 19.13 -8.47
C TRP A 79 1.22 19.21 -9.78
N LYS A 80 1.55 20.40 -10.27
CA LYS A 80 2.40 20.59 -11.46
C LYS A 80 3.79 19.99 -11.24
N LYS A 81 4.37 20.14 -10.02
CA LYS A 81 5.65 19.51 -9.67
C LYS A 81 5.56 17.99 -9.71
N ILE A 82 4.54 17.41 -9.09
CA ILE A 82 4.29 15.96 -9.11
C ILE A 82 4.16 15.44 -10.54
N THR A 83 3.29 16.07 -11.33
CA THR A 83 3.08 15.72 -12.73
C THR A 83 4.38 15.74 -13.54
N LYS A 84 5.19 16.79 -13.36
CA LYS A 84 6.50 16.89 -14.02
C LYS A 84 7.43 15.75 -13.63
N ILE A 85 7.52 15.39 -12.34
CA ILE A 85 8.35 14.28 -11.89
C ILE A 85 7.88 12.97 -12.54
N VAL A 86 6.57 12.70 -12.52
CA VAL A 86 5.99 11.47 -13.08
C VAL A 86 6.25 11.32 -14.59
N LEU A 87 6.17 12.42 -15.34
CA LEU A 87 6.30 12.40 -16.79
C LEU A 87 7.76 12.47 -17.28
N ASP A 88 8.59 13.27 -16.61
CA ASP A 88 9.92 13.64 -17.13
C ASP A 88 11.07 12.84 -16.49
N THR A 89 10.84 12.15 -15.36
CA THR A 89 11.90 11.43 -14.66
C THR A 89 12.41 10.24 -15.47
N LYS A 90 13.70 10.26 -15.78
CA LYS A 90 14.40 9.19 -16.51
C LYS A 90 15.01 8.12 -15.59
N LYS A 91 15.36 8.51 -14.35
CA LYS A 91 15.89 7.56 -13.37
C LYS A 91 14.81 6.59 -12.92
N GLN A 92 15.13 5.30 -12.91
CA GLN A 92 14.15 4.27 -12.57
C GLN A 92 14.74 3.20 -11.67
N VAL A 93 13.86 2.56 -10.90
CA VAL A 93 14.16 1.40 -10.07
C VAL A 93 13.12 0.30 -10.29
N ASN A 94 13.57 -0.94 -10.23
CA ASN A 94 12.69 -2.11 -10.33
C ASN A 94 12.38 -2.63 -8.93
N ILE A 95 11.11 -2.69 -8.56
CA ILE A 95 10.66 -3.26 -7.27
C ILE A 95 9.85 -4.52 -7.56
N ALA A 96 10.33 -5.66 -7.06
CA ALA A 96 9.59 -6.91 -7.14
C ALA A 96 8.48 -6.95 -6.11
N ILE A 97 7.25 -7.18 -6.55
CA ILE A 97 6.09 -7.46 -5.69
C ILE A 97 5.80 -8.95 -5.77
N ILE A 98 6.07 -9.68 -4.68
CA ILE A 98 5.90 -11.13 -4.61
C ILE A 98 4.63 -11.46 -3.85
N GLY A 99 3.55 -11.74 -4.56
CA GLY A 99 2.21 -11.91 -4.02
C GLY A 99 1.44 -13.07 -4.63
N LYS A 100 0.20 -13.28 -4.16
CA LYS A 100 -0.71 -14.31 -4.68
C LYS A 100 -1.65 -13.76 -5.75
N TYR A 101 -1.97 -12.46 -5.69
CA TYR A 101 -3.02 -11.83 -6.49
C TYR A 101 -2.44 -10.90 -7.53
N VAL A 102 -1.26 -11.22 -8.05
CA VAL A 102 -0.51 -10.35 -8.99
C VAL A 102 -1.19 -10.18 -10.34
N GLU A 103 -2.06 -11.12 -10.72
CA GLU A 103 -2.86 -11.07 -11.95
C GLU A 103 -4.08 -10.13 -11.82
N LEU A 104 -4.55 -9.87 -10.58
CA LEU A 104 -5.66 -8.96 -10.30
C LEU A 104 -5.13 -7.55 -10.07
N LYS A 105 -5.18 -6.71 -11.09
CA LYS A 105 -4.61 -5.35 -11.06
C LYS A 105 -5.09 -4.51 -9.87
N ASP A 106 -6.34 -4.66 -9.46
CA ASP A 106 -6.92 -3.86 -8.37
C ASP A 106 -6.57 -4.37 -6.97
N ALA A 107 -6.11 -5.64 -6.84
CA ALA A 107 -5.80 -6.23 -5.54
C ALA A 107 -4.68 -5.49 -4.80
N TYR A 108 -3.73 -4.92 -5.52
CA TYR A 108 -2.58 -4.19 -4.98
C TYR A 108 -2.57 -2.71 -5.34
N LYS A 109 -3.69 -2.14 -5.78
CA LYS A 109 -3.76 -0.74 -6.26
C LYS A 109 -3.20 0.26 -5.26
N SER A 110 -3.58 0.17 -3.98
CA SER A 110 -3.07 1.07 -2.94
C SER A 110 -1.57 0.92 -2.71
N LEU A 111 -1.04 -0.30 -2.84
CA LEU A 111 0.38 -0.59 -2.73
C LEU A 111 1.16 -0.02 -3.91
N ASP A 112 0.65 -0.19 -5.11
CA ASP A 112 1.23 0.36 -6.34
C ASP A 112 1.33 1.88 -6.26
N GLU A 113 0.26 2.55 -5.79
CA GLU A 113 0.25 3.99 -5.60
C GLU A 113 1.23 4.43 -4.49
N ALA A 114 1.31 3.69 -3.38
CA ALA A 114 2.27 4.00 -2.32
C ALA A 114 3.72 3.92 -2.80
N LEU A 115 4.06 2.91 -3.60
CA LEU A 115 5.38 2.79 -4.23
C LEU A 115 5.64 3.91 -5.24
N THR A 116 4.63 4.29 -6.01
CA THR A 116 4.70 5.41 -6.95
C THR A 116 4.95 6.72 -6.20
N HIS A 117 4.24 6.98 -5.09
CA HIS A 117 4.46 8.16 -4.24
C HIS A 117 5.88 8.19 -3.66
N GLY A 118 6.38 7.03 -3.18
CA GLY A 118 7.78 6.91 -2.75
C GLY A 118 8.76 7.24 -3.87
N GLY A 119 8.47 6.81 -5.10
CA GLY A 119 9.25 7.17 -6.28
C GLY A 119 9.24 8.67 -6.56
N ILE A 120 8.07 9.30 -6.52
CA ILE A 120 7.90 10.75 -6.74
C ILE A 120 8.73 11.55 -5.73
N ASP A 121 8.66 11.19 -4.45
CA ASP A 121 9.41 11.89 -3.39
C ASP A 121 10.93 11.76 -3.56
N ASN A 122 11.40 10.66 -4.14
CA ASN A 122 12.80 10.39 -4.43
C ASN A 122 13.22 10.77 -5.87
N ASN A 123 12.37 11.40 -6.68
CA ASN A 123 12.59 11.71 -8.09
C ASN A 123 12.98 10.48 -8.92
N LEU A 124 12.28 9.38 -8.70
CA LEU A 124 12.47 8.08 -9.37
C LEU A 124 11.17 7.59 -9.99
N LYS A 125 11.27 6.93 -11.13
CA LYS A 125 10.21 6.11 -11.67
C LYS A 125 10.31 4.70 -11.10
N VAL A 126 9.24 4.21 -10.48
CA VAL A 126 9.19 2.84 -9.95
C VAL A 126 8.56 1.92 -10.99
N ASN A 127 9.30 0.93 -11.44
CA ASN A 127 8.79 -0.16 -12.26
C ASN A 127 8.43 -1.34 -11.35
N LEU A 128 7.19 -1.79 -11.43
CA LEU A 128 6.68 -2.88 -10.59
C LEU A 128 6.81 -4.21 -11.33
N VAL A 129 7.69 -5.08 -10.82
CA VAL A 129 7.89 -6.45 -11.32
C VAL A 129 7.02 -7.39 -10.48
N ARG A 130 5.89 -7.83 -11.04
CA ARG A 130 4.95 -8.70 -10.34
C ARG A 130 5.32 -10.16 -10.48
N ILE A 131 5.46 -10.85 -9.36
CA ILE A 131 5.85 -12.27 -9.31
C ILE A 131 4.83 -13.05 -8.50
N ASP A 132 4.21 -14.05 -9.12
CA ASP A 132 3.32 -14.97 -8.42
C ASP A 132 4.13 -15.89 -7.51
N SER A 133 3.87 -15.77 -6.21
CA SER A 133 4.56 -16.54 -5.17
C SER A 133 4.25 -18.04 -5.21
N GLU A 134 3.16 -18.46 -5.82
CA GLU A 134 2.79 -19.88 -5.94
C GLU A 134 3.53 -20.56 -7.10
N LYS A 135 3.75 -19.80 -8.18
CA LYS A 135 4.44 -20.26 -9.38
C LYS A 135 5.97 -20.10 -9.29
N LEU A 136 6.47 -19.40 -8.26
CA LEU A 136 7.89 -19.09 -8.10
C LEU A 136 8.67 -20.31 -7.62
N LYS A 137 9.46 -20.90 -8.51
CA LYS A 137 10.35 -22.03 -8.22
C LYS A 137 11.69 -21.54 -7.68
N VAL A 138 12.31 -22.33 -6.78
CA VAL A 138 13.63 -22.01 -6.19
C VAL A 138 14.69 -21.77 -7.28
N SER A 139 14.70 -22.58 -8.34
CA SER A 139 15.61 -22.46 -9.48
C SER A 139 15.49 -21.15 -10.26
N GLU A 140 14.32 -20.51 -10.20
CA GLU A 140 14.02 -19.28 -10.95
C GLU A 140 14.26 -17.99 -10.14
N ILE A 141 14.46 -18.09 -8.83
CA ILE A 141 14.57 -16.94 -7.94
C ILE A 141 15.67 -15.99 -8.39
N LYS A 142 16.87 -16.51 -8.64
CA LYS A 142 18.00 -15.70 -9.08
C LYS A 142 17.70 -14.95 -10.38
N SER A 143 17.22 -15.63 -11.41
CA SER A 143 16.93 -15.00 -12.70
C SER A 143 15.81 -13.97 -12.65
N LYS A 144 14.80 -14.17 -11.78
CA LYS A 144 13.68 -13.24 -11.62
C LYS A 144 13.99 -12.04 -10.71
N LEU A 145 15.00 -12.15 -9.83
CA LEU A 145 15.28 -11.14 -8.81
C LEU A 145 16.66 -10.48 -8.93
N GLN A 146 17.50 -10.87 -9.89
CA GLN A 146 18.85 -10.32 -10.01
C GLN A 146 18.88 -8.83 -10.38
N ASP A 147 17.88 -8.35 -11.15
CA ASP A 147 17.83 -6.98 -11.65
C ASP A 147 16.86 -6.07 -10.86
N VAL A 148 16.44 -6.51 -9.67
CA VAL A 148 15.56 -5.69 -8.83
C VAL A 148 16.33 -4.89 -7.79
N SER A 149 15.90 -3.66 -7.59
CA SER A 149 16.46 -2.73 -6.59
C SER A 149 15.88 -2.93 -5.19
N GLY A 150 14.75 -3.65 -5.10
CA GLY A 150 14.08 -3.95 -3.85
C GLY A 150 13.01 -5.03 -4.01
N ILE A 151 12.68 -5.69 -2.92
CA ILE A 151 11.67 -6.74 -2.87
C ILE A 151 10.61 -6.38 -1.83
N LEU A 152 9.34 -6.43 -2.25
CA LEU A 152 8.19 -6.22 -1.38
C LEU A 152 7.31 -7.46 -1.38
N ILE A 153 6.95 -7.91 -0.17
CA ILE A 153 5.95 -8.96 0.03
C ILE A 153 4.73 -8.34 0.73
N PRO A 154 3.58 -8.28 0.06
CA PRO A 154 2.37 -7.67 0.59
C PRO A 154 1.70 -8.51 1.67
N GLY A 155 0.68 -7.93 2.29
CA GLY A 155 -0.24 -8.62 3.17
C GLY A 155 -0.95 -9.78 2.49
N GLY A 156 -1.44 -10.71 3.30
CA GLY A 156 -2.14 -11.91 2.85
C GLY A 156 -2.44 -12.83 4.01
N PHE A 157 -2.81 -14.07 3.71
CA PHE A 157 -3.13 -15.10 4.68
C PHE A 157 -3.03 -16.51 4.07
N GLY A 158 -3.01 -17.53 4.93
CA GLY A 158 -3.03 -18.96 4.58
C GLY A 158 -1.72 -19.48 4.02
N LYS A 159 -1.63 -20.80 3.87
CA LYS A 159 -0.40 -21.53 3.53
C LYS A 159 0.05 -21.36 2.07
N ARG A 160 -0.86 -21.06 1.16
CA ARG A 160 -0.61 -21.01 -0.28
C ARG A 160 0.45 -19.94 -0.64
N GLY A 161 1.47 -20.31 -1.42
CA GLY A 161 2.55 -19.42 -1.85
C GLY A 161 3.56 -19.01 -0.76
N THR A 162 3.52 -19.61 0.46
CA THR A 162 4.48 -19.32 1.53
C THR A 162 5.91 -19.71 1.17
N SER A 163 6.07 -20.85 0.53
CA SER A 163 7.38 -21.37 0.13
C SER A 163 8.13 -20.40 -0.78
N GLY A 164 7.49 -19.94 -1.87
CA GLY A 164 8.09 -18.96 -2.79
C GLY A 164 8.44 -17.64 -2.10
N LYS A 165 7.58 -17.18 -1.16
CA LYS A 165 7.87 -15.97 -0.38
C LYS A 165 9.10 -16.15 0.53
N ILE A 166 9.16 -17.25 1.27
CA ILE A 166 10.29 -17.54 2.19
C ILE A 166 11.61 -17.61 1.41
N GLU A 167 11.64 -18.27 0.27
CA GLU A 167 12.86 -18.36 -0.54
C GLU A 167 13.25 -17.01 -1.16
N ALA A 168 12.29 -16.19 -1.57
CA ALA A 168 12.57 -14.83 -2.05
C ALA A 168 13.11 -13.93 -0.92
N ILE A 169 12.58 -14.04 0.29
CA ILE A 169 13.10 -13.34 1.49
C ILE A 169 14.53 -13.77 1.80
N LYS A 170 14.80 -15.07 1.75
CA LYS A 170 16.14 -15.61 1.90
C LYS A 170 17.10 -15.04 0.86
N TYR A 171 16.67 -14.98 -0.39
CA TYR A 171 17.45 -14.38 -1.48
C TYR A 171 17.73 -12.88 -1.19
N ALA A 172 16.72 -12.12 -0.79
CA ALA A 172 16.88 -10.71 -0.42
C ALA A 172 17.90 -10.54 0.71
N ARG A 173 17.78 -11.32 1.78
CA ARG A 173 18.66 -11.25 2.94
C ARG A 173 20.11 -11.64 2.59
N VAL A 174 20.30 -12.72 1.83
CA VAL A 174 21.65 -13.22 1.48
C VAL A 174 22.36 -12.24 0.54
N ASN A 175 21.65 -11.67 -0.43
CA ASN A 175 22.18 -10.75 -1.42
C ASN A 175 22.09 -9.27 -0.98
N LYS A 176 21.64 -8.99 0.26
CA LYS A 176 21.51 -7.64 0.82
C LYS A 176 20.63 -6.72 0.00
N ILE A 177 19.61 -7.27 -0.67
CA ILE A 177 18.61 -6.49 -1.41
C ILE A 177 17.64 -5.87 -0.41
N PRO A 178 17.32 -4.56 -0.51
CA PRO A 178 16.30 -3.92 0.30
C PRO A 178 14.97 -4.71 0.28
N PHE A 179 14.44 -4.96 1.46
CA PHE A 179 13.23 -5.78 1.65
C PHE A 179 12.21 -5.06 2.50
N LEU A 180 10.93 -5.12 2.08
CA LEU A 180 9.78 -4.69 2.88
C LEU A 180 8.73 -5.79 2.92
N GLY A 181 8.41 -6.27 4.12
CA GLY A 181 7.30 -7.18 4.36
C GLY A 181 6.15 -6.46 5.06
N ILE A 182 4.96 -6.48 4.46
CA ILE A 182 3.77 -5.86 5.05
C ILE A 182 2.89 -6.96 5.64
N CYS A 183 2.50 -6.85 6.93
CA CYS A 183 1.62 -7.79 7.61
C CYS A 183 2.10 -9.25 7.42
N TYR A 184 1.45 -10.02 6.58
CA TYR A 184 1.86 -11.39 6.24
C TYR A 184 3.28 -11.49 5.67
N GLY A 185 3.72 -10.51 4.88
CA GLY A 185 5.08 -10.44 4.36
C GLY A 185 6.12 -10.30 5.47
N MET A 186 5.85 -9.51 6.50
CA MET A 186 6.69 -9.42 7.70
C MET A 186 6.71 -10.76 8.46
N GLN A 187 5.54 -11.39 8.63
CA GLN A 187 5.45 -12.69 9.31
C GLN A 187 6.29 -13.75 8.59
N MET A 188 6.27 -13.78 7.26
CA MET A 188 7.12 -14.70 6.46
C MET A 188 8.61 -14.38 6.63
N ALA A 189 8.99 -13.12 6.78
CA ALA A 189 10.38 -12.73 7.04
C ALA A 189 10.86 -13.21 8.42
N ILE A 190 10.01 -13.12 9.43
CA ILE A 190 10.28 -13.64 10.77
C ILE A 190 10.48 -15.16 10.73
N ILE A 191 9.61 -15.89 10.02
CA ILE A 191 9.74 -17.35 9.87
C ILE A 191 11.02 -17.71 9.10
N GLU A 192 11.34 -17.00 8.01
CA GLU A 192 12.60 -17.20 7.27
C GLU A 192 13.81 -17.03 8.19
N PHE A 193 13.84 -15.94 8.95
CA PHE A 193 14.95 -15.63 9.84
C PHE A 193 15.06 -16.67 10.95
N ALA A 194 13.96 -17.10 11.55
CA ALA A 194 13.93 -18.16 12.55
C ALA A 194 14.54 -19.47 12.01
N LYS A 195 14.13 -19.89 10.81
CA LYS A 195 14.65 -21.10 10.17
C LYS A 195 16.14 -21.02 9.85
N ASN A 196 16.57 -19.92 9.26
CA ASN A 196 17.91 -19.83 8.67
C ASN A 196 18.97 -19.22 9.62
N LYS A 197 18.60 -18.28 10.50
CA LYS A 197 19.52 -17.61 11.42
C LYS A 197 19.44 -18.15 12.84
N LEU A 198 18.26 -18.45 13.36
CA LEU A 198 18.08 -19.08 14.68
C LEU A 198 18.18 -20.62 14.62
N LYS A 199 18.21 -21.20 13.41
CA LYS A 199 18.26 -22.66 13.19
C LYS A 199 17.06 -23.45 13.73
N ILE A 200 15.92 -22.79 13.88
CA ILE A 200 14.64 -23.41 14.26
C ILE A 200 13.98 -23.96 13.00
N LYS A 201 14.36 -25.17 12.58
CA LYS A 201 13.96 -25.78 11.30
C LYS A 201 12.44 -25.86 11.10
N ASN A 202 11.70 -26.15 12.17
CA ASN A 202 10.23 -26.28 12.19
C ASN A 202 9.51 -25.01 12.62
N ALA A 203 10.17 -23.82 12.54
CA ALA A 203 9.54 -22.53 12.77
C ALA A 203 8.39 -22.31 11.78
N THR A 204 7.24 -21.92 12.28
CA THR A 204 6.00 -21.77 11.49
C THR A 204 5.03 -20.77 12.09
N SER A 205 3.85 -20.66 11.50
CA SER A 205 2.69 -19.92 12.02
C SER A 205 1.59 -20.88 12.42
N SER A 206 0.93 -20.64 13.54
CA SER A 206 -0.26 -21.38 13.97
C SER A 206 -1.45 -21.23 13.00
N GLU A 207 -1.37 -20.27 12.05
CA GLU A 207 -2.36 -20.08 11.00
C GLU A 207 -2.48 -21.28 10.06
N PHE A 208 -1.35 -21.96 9.78
CA PHE A 208 -1.32 -22.99 8.74
C PHE A 208 -0.58 -24.28 9.12
N ASP A 209 0.03 -24.33 10.30
CA ASP A 209 0.69 -25.55 10.82
C ASP A 209 0.51 -25.61 12.34
N LYS A 210 -0.10 -26.69 12.82
CA LYS A 210 -0.39 -26.90 14.24
C LYS A 210 0.73 -27.63 14.99
N THR A 211 1.71 -28.19 14.29
CA THR A 211 2.71 -29.10 14.86
C THR A 211 4.10 -28.51 15.02
N GLY A 212 4.41 -27.42 14.31
CA GLY A 212 5.69 -26.74 14.38
C GLY A 212 5.84 -25.80 15.57
N ILE A 213 7.02 -25.17 15.68
CA ILE A 213 7.26 -24.11 16.66
C ILE A 213 6.64 -22.82 16.15
N HIS A 214 5.61 -22.35 16.82
CA HIS A 214 4.86 -21.17 16.43
C HIS A 214 5.61 -19.89 16.79
N ILE A 215 6.38 -19.37 15.84
CA ILE A 215 7.01 -18.04 15.96
C ILE A 215 5.99 -16.94 15.67
N ILE A 216 4.96 -17.28 14.88
CA ILE A 216 3.79 -16.46 14.60
C ILE A 216 2.58 -17.19 15.17
N GLY A 217 1.86 -16.54 16.07
CA GLY A 217 0.70 -17.12 16.75
C GLY A 217 -0.48 -16.19 16.82
N LEU A 218 -1.60 -16.71 17.34
CA LEU A 218 -2.75 -15.86 17.70
C LEU A 218 -2.34 -14.89 18.79
N MET A 219 -2.92 -13.71 18.76
CA MET A 219 -2.78 -12.74 19.82
C MET A 219 -3.57 -13.23 21.05
N HIS A 220 -2.84 -13.65 22.08
CA HIS A 220 -3.43 -14.17 23.32
C HIS A 220 -3.82 -13.08 24.31
N GLU A 221 -3.23 -11.90 24.20
CA GLU A 221 -3.52 -10.77 25.05
C GLU A 221 -3.70 -9.50 24.21
N TRP A 222 -4.77 -8.75 24.46
CA TRP A 222 -4.97 -7.42 23.85
C TRP A 222 -5.62 -6.48 24.87
N GLU A 223 -5.47 -5.20 24.64
CA GLU A 223 -6.09 -4.18 25.45
C GLU A 223 -7.42 -3.72 24.83
N LYS A 224 -8.51 -3.78 25.58
CA LYS A 224 -9.81 -3.27 25.19
C LYS A 224 -10.31 -2.30 26.25
N SER A 225 -10.46 -1.02 25.89
CA SER A 225 -10.96 0.03 26.81
C SER A 225 -10.16 0.12 28.13
N GLY A 226 -8.82 0.04 28.05
CA GLY A 226 -7.92 0.13 29.21
C GLY A 226 -7.83 -1.14 30.07
N ARG A 227 -8.39 -2.26 29.62
CA ARG A 227 -8.30 -3.56 30.32
C ARG A 227 -7.62 -4.59 29.45
N LYS A 228 -6.66 -5.34 30.04
CA LYS A 228 -6.05 -6.50 29.39
C LYS A 228 -7.08 -7.62 29.29
N VAL A 229 -7.34 -8.07 28.08
CA VAL A 229 -8.24 -9.18 27.77
C VAL A 229 -7.40 -10.35 27.29
N LYS A 230 -7.62 -11.55 27.83
CA LYS A 230 -7.02 -12.79 27.36
C LYS A 230 -8.00 -13.51 26.44
N GLY A 231 -7.55 -13.86 25.25
CA GLY A 231 -8.30 -14.66 24.29
C GLY A 231 -8.07 -16.15 24.50
N THR A 232 -9.00 -16.94 24.03
CA THR A 232 -8.87 -18.40 23.94
C THR A 232 -8.97 -18.82 22.47
N ASP A 233 -8.44 -19.98 22.11
CA ASP A 233 -8.51 -20.54 20.75
C ASP A 233 -9.94 -20.70 20.23
N LYS A 234 -10.93 -20.64 21.13
CA LYS A 234 -12.36 -20.75 20.80
C LYS A 234 -13.05 -19.41 20.58
N ASP A 235 -12.48 -18.30 21.10
CA ASP A 235 -13.03 -16.94 20.95
C ASP A 235 -12.17 -16.13 19.97
N LEU A 236 -12.40 -16.34 18.70
CA LEU A 236 -11.69 -15.66 17.62
C LEU A 236 -12.24 -14.26 17.31
N GLY A 237 -13.40 -13.90 17.85
CA GLY A 237 -14.09 -12.63 17.54
C GLY A 237 -13.39 -11.37 18.03
N GLY A 238 -12.62 -11.46 19.13
CA GLY A 238 -11.93 -10.34 19.77
C GLY A 238 -10.43 -10.23 19.47
N THR A 239 -9.84 -11.20 18.73
CA THR A 239 -8.38 -11.33 18.57
C THR A 239 -7.80 -10.55 17.38
N MET A 240 -8.62 -9.88 16.58
CA MET A 240 -8.12 -9.11 15.44
C MET A 240 -7.75 -7.69 15.84
N ARG A 241 -6.49 -7.31 15.64
CA ARG A 241 -6.06 -5.92 15.73
C ARG A 241 -6.53 -5.21 14.46
N LEU A 242 -7.50 -4.31 14.63
CA LEU A 242 -8.15 -3.58 13.54
C LEU A 242 -8.19 -2.08 13.86
N GLY A 243 -7.74 -1.27 12.93
CA GLY A 243 -7.75 0.18 13.06
C GLY A 243 -6.40 0.79 13.38
N SER A 244 -6.37 2.00 13.87
CA SER A 244 -5.15 2.77 14.18
C SER A 244 -4.63 2.41 15.57
N TYR A 245 -3.35 2.07 15.64
CA TYR A 245 -2.64 1.78 16.89
C TYR A 245 -1.38 2.62 16.98
N ASP A 246 -1.06 3.02 18.20
CA ASP A 246 0.18 3.72 18.49
C ASP A 246 1.36 2.73 18.51
N ALA A 247 2.50 3.16 17.98
CA ALA A 247 3.75 2.42 18.07
C ALA A 247 4.89 3.36 18.46
N ILE A 248 5.70 2.93 19.43
CA ILE A 248 6.89 3.66 19.88
C ILE A 248 8.08 3.14 19.12
N LEU A 249 8.75 4.00 18.34
CA LEU A 249 9.92 3.65 17.57
C LEU A 249 11.18 3.72 18.41
N LYS A 250 12.03 2.68 18.28
CA LYS A 250 13.33 2.58 18.96
C LYS A 250 14.31 3.61 18.38
N GLU A 251 15.04 4.29 19.30
CA GLU A 251 16.07 5.25 18.93
C GLU A 251 17.18 4.59 18.07
N ASN A 252 17.82 5.40 17.24
CA ASN A 252 18.93 4.97 16.38
C ASN A 252 18.54 3.86 15.38
N THR A 253 17.27 3.74 15.02
CA THR A 253 16.80 2.82 13.98
C THR A 253 16.50 3.55 12.67
N LYS A 254 16.69 2.85 11.55
CA LYS A 254 16.38 3.37 10.22
C LYS A 254 14.90 3.78 10.10
N ILE A 255 14.00 3.02 10.71
CA ILE A 255 12.56 3.31 10.66
C ILE A 255 12.25 4.64 11.35
N LYS A 256 12.87 4.92 12.52
CA LYS A 256 12.70 6.20 13.19
C LYS A 256 13.23 7.36 12.34
N SER A 257 14.35 7.19 11.65
CA SER A 257 14.88 8.24 10.76
C SER A 257 13.97 8.53 9.57
N ILE A 258 13.22 7.53 9.07
CA ILE A 258 12.25 7.66 7.99
C ILE A 258 11.00 8.41 8.49
N TYR A 259 10.43 7.99 9.62
CA TYR A 259 9.22 8.62 10.18
C TYR A 259 9.50 9.98 10.85
N LYS A 260 10.74 10.25 11.24
CA LYS A 260 11.16 11.49 11.97
C LYS A 260 10.35 11.75 13.23
N SER A 261 9.78 10.71 13.83
CA SER A 261 8.97 10.76 15.04
C SER A 261 9.25 9.53 15.90
N ARG A 262 9.14 9.70 17.23
CA ARG A 262 9.24 8.59 18.18
C ARG A 262 7.92 7.83 18.29
N LEU A 263 6.81 8.55 18.29
CA LEU A 263 5.47 7.98 18.34
C LEU A 263 4.84 8.09 16.96
N ILE A 264 4.35 6.99 16.45
CA ILE A 264 3.64 6.91 15.19
C ILE A 264 2.30 6.21 15.37
N LYS A 265 1.40 6.42 14.42
CA LYS A 265 0.12 5.71 14.35
C LYS A 265 0.07 4.92 13.06
N GLU A 266 -0.07 3.61 13.20
CA GLU A 266 -0.17 2.72 12.05
C GLU A 266 -1.50 1.99 12.03
N ARG A 267 -2.03 1.77 10.83
CA ARG A 267 -3.28 1.03 10.65
C ARG A 267 -3.01 -0.46 10.58
N HIS A 268 -3.50 -1.19 11.57
CA HIS A 268 -3.41 -2.63 11.65
C HIS A 268 -4.67 -3.32 11.11
N ARG A 269 -4.46 -4.48 10.51
CA ARG A 269 -5.51 -5.44 10.16
C ARG A 269 -4.91 -6.84 10.14
N HIS A 270 -4.73 -7.42 11.32
CA HIS A 270 -4.16 -8.76 11.44
C HIS A 270 -4.64 -9.46 12.71
N ARG A 271 -4.59 -10.79 12.69
CA ARG A 271 -4.99 -11.66 13.78
C ARG A 271 -3.79 -12.37 14.41
N TYR A 272 -2.76 -12.63 13.61
CA TYR A 272 -1.55 -13.32 14.01
C TYR A 272 -0.43 -12.31 14.21
N GLU A 273 0.36 -12.54 15.25
CA GLU A 273 1.49 -11.68 15.64
C GLU A 273 2.74 -12.50 15.89
N VAL A 274 3.88 -11.82 15.97
CA VAL A 274 5.15 -12.42 16.37
C VAL A 274 5.10 -12.75 17.85
N ASP A 275 5.50 -13.98 18.22
CA ASP A 275 5.66 -14.35 19.61
C ASP A 275 6.85 -13.59 20.23
N ILE A 276 6.52 -12.66 21.12
CA ILE A 276 7.49 -11.75 21.73
C ILE A 276 8.52 -12.47 22.61
N SER A 277 8.23 -13.70 23.05
CA SER A 277 9.19 -14.51 23.83
C SER A 277 10.47 -14.84 23.05
N PHE A 278 10.42 -14.77 21.73
CA PHE A 278 11.58 -14.95 20.85
C PHE A 278 12.35 -13.65 20.58
N LYS A 279 11.89 -12.48 21.03
CA LYS A 279 12.49 -11.18 20.70
C LYS A 279 13.99 -11.14 20.93
N GLU A 280 14.45 -11.51 22.12
CA GLU A 280 15.86 -11.50 22.50
C GLU A 280 16.70 -12.37 21.56
N LYS A 281 16.22 -13.58 21.23
CA LYS A 281 16.89 -14.49 20.30
C LYS A 281 17.04 -13.87 18.90
N PHE A 282 16.02 -13.15 18.43
CA PHE A 282 16.06 -12.44 17.15
C PHE A 282 17.05 -11.27 17.19
N GLU A 283 16.97 -10.42 18.22
CA GLU A 283 17.84 -9.24 18.35
C GLU A 283 19.32 -9.63 18.49
N ASN A 284 19.65 -10.70 19.23
CA ASN A 284 21.00 -11.26 19.34
C ASN A 284 21.57 -11.79 18.01
N LYS A 285 20.73 -12.01 16.99
CA LYS A 285 21.15 -12.41 15.64
C LYS A 285 20.99 -11.28 14.62
N GLY A 286 20.69 -10.06 15.09
CA GLY A 286 20.70 -8.83 14.28
C GLY A 286 19.34 -8.45 13.66
N LEU A 287 18.23 -9.09 14.04
CA LEU A 287 16.90 -8.65 13.66
C LEU A 287 16.31 -7.81 14.79
N ILE A 288 16.28 -6.51 14.58
CA ILE A 288 15.87 -5.53 15.60
C ILE A 288 14.35 -5.27 15.53
N PHE A 289 13.69 -5.38 16.68
CA PHE A 289 12.32 -4.91 16.84
C PHE A 289 12.35 -3.39 17.05
N SER A 290 12.10 -2.66 15.98
CA SER A 290 12.29 -1.21 15.91
C SER A 290 11.05 -0.39 16.28
N GLY A 291 9.90 -1.03 16.45
CA GLY A 291 8.64 -0.41 16.87
C GLY A 291 7.82 -1.40 17.70
N LEU A 292 7.26 -0.95 18.80
CA LEU A 292 6.43 -1.73 19.73
C LEU A 292 5.24 -0.88 20.18
#